data_84626c00d3d23b16ca4438824dc60404
#
_entry.id   84626c00d3d23b16ca4438824dc60404
#
_cell.length_a   1.000
_cell.length_b   1.000
_cell.length_c   1.000
_cell.angle_alpha   90.00
_cell.angle_beta   90.00
_cell.angle_gamma   90.00
#
_symmetry.space_group_name_H-M   'P 1'
#
loop_
_entity.id
_entity.type
_entity.pdbx_description
1 polymer ?
#
loop_
_entity_poly.entity_id
_entity_poly.type
_entity_poly.pdbx_seq_one_letter_code
_entity_poly.pdbx_strand_id
1 'polypeptide(L)'
;MERIKIGITHGYTNGVGYEVILKAFEEPTLLELCTPIVYGSPKVASYHRKALNLSTNFTTIQHAEEALENRLNIVECIQEEVKVDLGQKTEEADRATTISLDAAKRGLAAKHFDAQVMAPGDKMSTAEGTTILINERTRVALLTDNISFSDVSKHITSEEVSRKIADLDRCLKRDFALSGPRIAVLALNPEPGEEEENIIKPAIEQAGDNHIFAMGPFAADTFFGSQAYLHYDGILAMYHDQGYIPFQVLTNEYAIALHSAEDGETLTAAPLEDAQLAIAGKGEANITSFCNAIYTVTDVLRNRERYDEAHQNPLPKLFHDKREDNRRNPHAEAQNKTEKEK
;
A
#
# COMPACT_ATOMS: atom_id res chain seq x y z
N MET A 1 14.00 -9.99 16.79
CA MET A 1 12.92 -10.04 15.78
C MET A 1 12.68 -11.47 15.37
N GLU A 2 11.46 -11.96 15.49
CA GLU A 2 11.04 -13.17 14.80
C GLU A 2 11.16 -12.96 13.29
N ARG A 3 11.39 -14.03 12.56
CA ARG A 3 11.53 -13.95 11.11
C ARG A 3 10.20 -13.68 10.46
N ILE A 4 10.12 -12.66 9.63
CA ILE A 4 8.88 -12.26 8.94
C ILE A 4 8.37 -13.42 8.09
N LYS A 5 7.10 -13.78 8.25
CA LYS A 5 6.38 -14.76 7.45
C LYS A 5 5.47 -14.06 6.46
N ILE A 6 5.53 -14.45 5.19
CA ILE A 6 4.70 -13.85 4.13
C ILE A 6 3.82 -14.93 3.51
N GLY A 7 2.49 -14.75 3.64
CA GLY A 7 1.51 -15.55 2.93
C GLY A 7 1.42 -15.12 1.47
N ILE A 8 1.50 -16.07 0.54
CA ILE A 8 1.51 -15.78 -0.90
C ILE A 8 0.35 -16.52 -1.55
N THR A 9 -0.48 -15.81 -2.33
CA THR A 9 -1.47 -16.44 -3.21
C THR A 9 -0.87 -16.66 -4.59
N HIS A 10 -1.28 -17.75 -5.24
CA HIS A 10 -0.58 -18.20 -6.45
C HIS A 10 -0.99 -17.50 -7.74
N GLY A 11 -1.94 -16.54 -7.69
CA GLY A 11 -2.45 -15.90 -8.88
C GLY A 11 -3.36 -16.83 -9.70
N TYR A 12 -3.31 -16.69 -11.00
CA TYR A 12 -4.10 -17.53 -11.90
C TYR A 12 -3.31 -18.75 -12.34
N THR A 13 -3.84 -19.97 -12.12
CA THR A 13 -3.10 -21.22 -12.35
C THR A 13 -2.66 -21.43 -13.80
N ASN A 14 -3.41 -20.91 -14.77
CA ASN A 14 -3.12 -20.98 -16.20
C ASN A 14 -2.34 -19.76 -16.73
N GLY A 15 -1.99 -18.82 -15.85
CA GLY A 15 -1.22 -17.61 -16.11
C GLY A 15 0.23 -17.72 -15.65
N VAL A 16 0.83 -16.56 -15.37
CA VAL A 16 2.24 -16.45 -14.97
C VAL A 16 2.46 -16.54 -13.45
N GLY A 17 1.40 -16.62 -12.63
CA GLY A 17 1.53 -16.52 -11.16
C GLY A 17 2.55 -17.50 -10.55
N TYR A 18 2.42 -18.82 -10.82
CA TYR A 18 3.42 -19.80 -10.37
C TYR A 18 4.79 -19.60 -11.00
N GLU A 19 4.89 -19.16 -12.25
CA GLU A 19 6.16 -18.83 -12.91
C GLU A 19 6.89 -17.74 -12.15
N VAL A 20 6.18 -16.65 -11.83
CA VAL A 20 6.73 -15.49 -11.10
C VAL A 20 7.20 -15.92 -9.70
N ILE A 21 6.38 -16.67 -8.95
CA ILE A 21 6.75 -17.16 -7.63
C ILE A 21 8.01 -18.04 -7.71
N LEU A 22 8.00 -19.04 -8.57
CA LEU A 22 9.10 -20.00 -8.65
C LEU A 22 10.41 -19.33 -9.09
N LYS A 23 10.37 -18.43 -10.07
CA LYS A 23 11.54 -17.65 -10.50
C LYS A 23 12.07 -16.72 -9.40
N ALA A 24 11.19 -16.02 -8.69
CA ALA A 24 11.59 -15.09 -7.62
C ALA A 24 12.35 -15.80 -6.50
N PHE A 25 11.96 -17.03 -6.16
CA PHE A 25 12.59 -17.81 -5.11
C PHE A 25 13.69 -18.78 -5.62
N GLU A 26 14.13 -18.67 -6.88
CA GLU A 26 15.42 -19.23 -7.32
C GLU A 26 16.59 -18.49 -6.66
N GLU A 27 16.43 -17.19 -6.40
CA GLU A 27 17.41 -16.36 -5.71
C GLU A 27 17.32 -16.54 -4.19
N PRO A 28 18.43 -16.94 -3.52
CA PRO A 28 18.42 -17.15 -2.07
C PRO A 28 18.10 -15.90 -1.25
N THR A 29 18.36 -14.71 -1.79
CA THR A 29 18.19 -13.42 -1.09
C THR A 29 16.80 -13.21 -0.52
N LEU A 30 15.74 -13.56 -1.27
CA LEU A 30 14.38 -13.46 -0.76
C LEU A 30 14.10 -14.44 0.39
N LEU A 31 14.72 -15.63 0.33
CA LEU A 31 14.62 -16.64 1.41
C LEU A 31 15.36 -16.21 2.67
N GLU A 32 16.32 -15.29 2.59
CA GLU A 32 17.01 -14.71 3.75
C GLU A 32 16.15 -13.61 4.41
N LEU A 33 15.35 -12.90 3.62
CA LEU A 33 14.51 -11.80 4.10
C LEU A 33 13.26 -12.25 4.85
N CYS A 34 12.62 -13.32 4.36
CA CYS A 34 11.35 -13.79 4.90
C CYS A 34 11.20 -15.31 4.79
N THR A 35 10.16 -15.83 5.43
CA THR A 35 9.69 -17.22 5.25
C THR A 35 8.45 -17.17 4.36
N PRO A 36 8.54 -17.53 3.06
CA PRO A 36 7.41 -17.52 2.14
C PRO A 36 6.53 -18.76 2.33
N ILE A 37 5.21 -18.54 2.35
CA ILE A 37 4.18 -19.56 2.52
C ILE A 37 3.16 -19.41 1.40
N VAL A 38 3.28 -20.21 0.35
CA VAL A 38 2.35 -20.17 -0.79
C VAL A 38 1.11 -21.01 -0.49
N TYR A 39 -0.05 -20.42 -0.62
CA TYR A 39 -1.33 -21.12 -0.55
C TYR A 39 -1.72 -21.59 -1.95
N GLY A 40 -1.67 -22.90 -2.20
CA GLY A 40 -1.92 -23.41 -3.53
C GLY A 40 -1.86 -24.93 -3.67
N SER A 41 -1.50 -25.39 -4.87
CA SER A 41 -1.34 -26.81 -5.19
C SER A 41 0.12 -27.15 -5.49
N PRO A 42 0.77 -28.02 -4.68
CA PRO A 42 2.12 -28.51 -4.97
C PRO A 42 2.22 -29.23 -6.33
N LYS A 43 1.13 -29.86 -6.79
CA LYS A 43 1.08 -30.52 -8.10
C LYS A 43 1.15 -29.50 -9.23
N VAL A 44 0.37 -28.41 -9.13
CA VAL A 44 0.39 -27.32 -10.12
C VAL A 44 1.74 -26.63 -10.12
N ALA A 45 2.30 -26.32 -8.93
CA ALA A 45 3.67 -25.76 -8.81
C ALA A 45 4.71 -26.66 -9.47
N SER A 46 4.64 -27.98 -9.24
CA SER A 46 5.55 -28.96 -9.87
C SER A 46 5.38 -29.01 -11.39
N TYR A 47 4.16 -28.83 -11.90
CA TYR A 47 3.91 -28.75 -13.35
C TYR A 47 4.61 -27.55 -13.95
N HIS A 48 4.38 -26.32 -13.40
CA HIS A 48 5.04 -25.10 -13.87
C HIS A 48 6.54 -25.18 -13.77
N ARG A 49 7.09 -25.67 -12.66
CA ARG A 49 8.54 -25.87 -12.46
C ARG A 49 9.14 -26.74 -13.58
N LYS A 50 8.50 -27.85 -13.91
CA LYS A 50 8.98 -28.78 -14.94
C LYS A 50 8.83 -28.18 -16.34
N ALA A 51 7.68 -27.58 -16.64
CA ALA A 51 7.39 -26.96 -17.94
C ALA A 51 8.40 -25.85 -18.28
N LEU A 52 8.84 -25.10 -17.27
CA LEU A 52 9.76 -23.96 -17.40
C LEU A 52 11.22 -24.33 -17.11
N ASN A 53 11.51 -25.60 -16.77
CA ASN A 53 12.83 -26.09 -16.40
C ASN A 53 13.50 -25.27 -15.29
N LEU A 54 12.72 -24.89 -14.26
CA LEU A 54 13.21 -24.11 -13.12
C LEU A 54 13.83 -25.01 -12.04
N SER A 55 14.86 -24.49 -11.36
CA SER A 55 15.60 -25.19 -10.32
C SER A 55 15.04 -25.07 -8.93
N THR A 56 14.04 -24.17 -8.72
CA THR A 56 13.44 -23.84 -7.44
C THR A 56 12.93 -25.08 -6.70
N ASN A 57 13.39 -25.26 -5.46
CA ASN A 57 12.90 -26.30 -4.58
C ASN A 57 11.87 -25.72 -3.60
N PHE A 58 10.83 -26.49 -3.33
CA PHE A 58 9.83 -26.13 -2.33
C PHE A 58 9.49 -27.31 -1.43
N THR A 59 8.98 -27.01 -0.25
CA THR A 59 8.51 -27.98 0.74
C THR A 59 6.98 -27.95 0.77
N THR A 60 6.34 -29.09 0.65
CA THR A 60 4.88 -29.22 0.84
C THR A 60 4.59 -29.34 2.33
N ILE A 61 3.66 -28.55 2.82
CA ILE A 61 3.18 -28.52 4.19
C ILE A 61 1.65 -28.57 4.22
N GLN A 62 1.06 -29.01 5.32
CA GLN A 62 -0.39 -29.07 5.49
C GLN A 62 -0.92 -27.80 6.19
N HIS A 63 -0.14 -27.26 7.11
CA HIS A 63 -0.47 -26.06 7.89
C HIS A 63 0.65 -25.04 7.83
N ALA A 64 0.28 -23.75 7.87
CA ALA A 64 1.24 -22.66 7.76
C ALA A 64 2.26 -22.62 8.92
N GLU A 65 1.90 -23.16 10.09
CA GLU A 65 2.75 -23.29 11.26
C GLU A 65 3.95 -24.24 11.05
N GLU A 66 3.82 -25.17 10.08
CA GLU A 66 4.89 -26.10 9.70
C GLU A 66 5.94 -25.46 8.78
N ALA A 67 5.80 -24.19 8.45
CA ALA A 67 6.66 -23.52 7.51
C ALA A 67 8.14 -23.51 7.97
N LEU A 68 9.01 -23.97 7.09
CA LEU A 68 10.44 -24.04 7.33
C LEU A 68 11.12 -22.76 6.84
N GLU A 69 11.99 -22.21 7.66
CA GLU A 69 12.84 -21.08 7.30
C GLU A 69 13.80 -21.42 6.15
N ASN A 70 14.19 -20.40 5.38
CA ASN A 70 15.08 -20.54 4.23
C ASN A 70 14.59 -21.51 3.14
N ARG A 71 13.27 -21.70 3.08
CA ARG A 71 12.63 -22.56 2.09
C ARG A 71 11.35 -21.91 1.58
N LEU A 72 11.05 -22.15 0.32
CA LEU A 72 9.73 -21.91 -0.24
C LEU A 72 8.78 -22.99 0.26
N ASN A 73 7.75 -22.62 1.03
CA ASN A 73 6.77 -23.55 1.58
C ASN A 73 5.48 -23.44 0.75
N ILE A 74 4.85 -24.56 0.48
CA ILE A 74 3.53 -24.59 -0.20
C ILE A 74 2.54 -25.31 0.68
N VAL A 75 1.51 -24.60 1.16
CA VAL A 75 0.36 -25.17 1.85
C VAL A 75 -0.57 -25.80 0.81
N GLU A 76 -0.82 -27.09 0.94
CA GLU A 76 -1.75 -27.81 0.05
C GLU A 76 -3.20 -27.48 0.43
N CYS A 77 -3.70 -26.34 -0.06
CA CYS A 77 -5.08 -25.91 0.21
C CYS A 77 -6.08 -26.31 -0.87
N ILE A 78 -5.62 -26.84 -2.02
CA ILE A 78 -6.46 -27.28 -3.14
C ILE A 78 -6.41 -28.80 -3.20
N GLN A 79 -7.51 -29.45 -2.79
CA GLN A 79 -7.62 -30.91 -2.69
C GLN A 79 -7.98 -31.55 -4.06
N GLU A 80 -8.66 -30.79 -4.90
CA GLU A 80 -9.10 -31.25 -6.23
C GLU A 80 -7.95 -31.27 -7.23
N GLU A 81 -8.05 -32.13 -8.22
CA GLU A 81 -7.11 -32.11 -9.34
C GLU A 81 -7.42 -30.91 -10.22
N VAL A 82 -6.42 -30.04 -10.41
CA VAL A 82 -6.51 -28.85 -11.26
C VAL A 82 -5.77 -29.14 -12.56
N LYS A 83 -6.49 -29.17 -13.66
CA LYS A 83 -5.89 -29.25 -14.99
C LYS A 83 -5.31 -27.89 -15.34
N VAL A 84 -4.03 -27.87 -15.74
CA VAL A 84 -3.35 -26.66 -16.18
C VAL A 84 -3.42 -26.56 -17.69
N ASP A 85 -4.18 -25.58 -18.20
CA ASP A 85 -4.30 -25.24 -19.61
C ASP A 85 -3.71 -23.83 -19.83
N LEU A 86 -2.38 -23.77 -19.99
CA LEU A 86 -1.62 -22.50 -20.06
C LEU A 86 -2.20 -21.54 -21.10
N GLY A 87 -2.37 -20.28 -20.71
CA GLY A 87 -2.90 -19.22 -21.57
C GLY A 87 -4.41 -19.23 -21.75
N GLN A 88 -5.14 -20.14 -21.11
CA GLN A 88 -6.59 -20.26 -21.23
C GLN A 88 -7.31 -19.86 -19.95
N LYS A 89 -8.48 -19.22 -20.10
CA LYS A 89 -9.40 -19.00 -18.98
C LYS A 89 -10.27 -20.24 -18.81
N THR A 90 -10.28 -20.81 -17.60
CA THR A 90 -11.06 -22.00 -17.28
C THR A 90 -11.72 -21.82 -15.91
N GLU A 91 -12.91 -22.42 -15.72
CA GLU A 91 -13.61 -22.41 -14.44
C GLU A 91 -12.82 -23.11 -13.32
N GLU A 92 -12.00 -24.10 -13.68
CA GLU A 92 -11.13 -24.80 -12.72
C GLU A 92 -10.04 -23.87 -12.17
N ALA A 93 -9.43 -23.06 -13.05
CA ALA A 93 -8.45 -22.06 -12.65
C ALA A 93 -9.09 -20.95 -11.78
N ASP A 94 -10.29 -20.50 -12.14
CA ASP A 94 -11.04 -19.51 -11.34
C ASP A 94 -11.36 -20.04 -9.94
N ARG A 95 -11.81 -21.32 -9.82
CA ARG A 95 -12.05 -21.97 -8.51
C ARG A 95 -10.76 -22.10 -7.72
N ALA A 96 -9.66 -22.54 -8.36
CA ALA A 96 -8.38 -22.70 -7.68
C ALA A 96 -7.86 -21.35 -7.12
N THR A 97 -7.99 -20.26 -7.89
CA THR A 97 -7.66 -18.89 -7.45
C THR A 97 -8.49 -18.50 -6.23
N THR A 98 -9.82 -18.72 -6.28
CA THR A 98 -10.72 -18.40 -5.16
C THR A 98 -10.34 -19.17 -3.90
N ILE A 99 -10.08 -20.48 -4.01
CA ILE A 99 -9.68 -21.33 -2.86
C ILE A 99 -8.37 -20.82 -2.24
N SER A 100 -7.39 -20.45 -3.06
CA SER A 100 -6.10 -19.89 -2.60
C SER A 100 -6.30 -18.59 -1.83
N LEU A 101 -7.07 -17.65 -2.42
CA LEU A 101 -7.37 -16.36 -1.79
C LEU A 101 -8.09 -16.52 -0.45
N ASP A 102 -9.10 -17.38 -0.40
CA ASP A 102 -9.86 -17.62 0.83
C ASP A 102 -9.02 -18.33 1.91
N ALA A 103 -8.15 -19.25 1.51
CA ALA A 103 -7.24 -19.92 2.43
C ALA A 103 -6.19 -18.92 3.00
N ALA A 104 -5.62 -18.08 2.16
CA ALA A 104 -4.69 -17.05 2.59
C ALA A 104 -5.37 -16.01 3.50
N LYS A 105 -6.60 -15.55 3.19
CA LYS A 105 -7.37 -14.65 4.06
C LYS A 105 -7.59 -15.25 5.46
N ARG A 106 -7.95 -16.52 5.53
CA ARG A 106 -8.08 -17.22 6.82
C ARG A 106 -6.75 -17.29 7.57
N GLY A 107 -5.65 -17.57 6.86
CA GLY A 107 -4.31 -17.60 7.45
C GLY A 107 -3.88 -16.23 8.02
N LEU A 108 -4.16 -15.16 7.30
CA LEU A 108 -3.89 -13.79 7.75
C LEU A 108 -4.71 -13.42 8.99
N ALA A 109 -6.01 -13.71 8.96
CA ALA A 109 -6.91 -13.48 10.10
C ALA A 109 -6.51 -14.30 11.35
N ALA A 110 -5.95 -15.48 11.16
CA ALA A 110 -5.42 -16.33 12.22
C ALA A 110 -3.99 -15.97 12.65
N LYS A 111 -3.38 -14.93 12.04
CA LYS A 111 -2.00 -14.48 12.29
C LYS A 111 -0.95 -15.58 12.06
N HIS A 112 -1.18 -16.46 11.09
CA HIS A 112 -0.20 -17.48 10.70
C HIS A 112 0.99 -16.91 9.95
N PHE A 113 0.84 -15.70 9.42
CA PHE A 113 1.88 -14.91 8.75
C PHE A 113 1.59 -13.41 8.93
N ASP A 114 2.60 -12.56 8.67
CA ASP A 114 2.60 -11.16 9.05
C ASP A 114 2.03 -10.24 7.95
N ALA A 115 2.17 -10.64 6.69
CA ALA A 115 1.63 -9.90 5.55
C ALA A 115 1.30 -10.85 4.39
N GLN A 116 0.39 -10.41 3.52
CA GLN A 116 0.04 -11.13 2.30
C GLN A 116 0.67 -10.48 1.07
N VAL A 117 1.24 -11.29 0.18
CA VAL A 117 1.63 -10.87 -1.17
C VAL A 117 0.86 -11.71 -2.19
N MET A 118 0.25 -11.04 -3.14
CA MET A 118 -0.49 -11.69 -4.22
C MET A 118 0.40 -11.89 -5.44
N ALA A 119 0.24 -12.98 -6.16
CA ALA A 119 0.86 -13.16 -7.46
C ALA A 119 0.01 -12.55 -8.59
N PRO A 120 0.58 -12.32 -9.79
CA PRO A 120 -0.16 -11.79 -10.92
C PRO A 120 -1.43 -12.57 -11.25
N GLY A 121 -2.52 -11.84 -11.50
CA GLY A 121 -3.84 -12.43 -11.80
C GLY A 121 -4.79 -12.52 -10.61
N ASP A 122 -4.32 -12.32 -9.39
CA ASP A 122 -5.18 -12.13 -8.23
C ASP A 122 -5.73 -10.70 -8.19
N LYS A 123 -6.94 -10.56 -7.67
CA LYS A 123 -7.54 -9.24 -7.43
C LYS A 123 -7.45 -8.90 -5.96
N MET A 124 -6.76 -7.81 -5.66
CA MET A 124 -6.72 -7.28 -4.30
C MET A 124 -8.12 -6.79 -3.91
N SER A 125 -8.58 -7.23 -2.73
CA SER A 125 -9.83 -6.71 -2.17
C SER A 125 -9.57 -5.28 -1.69
N THR A 126 -10.34 -4.33 -2.20
CA THR A 126 -10.35 -2.93 -1.74
C THR A 126 -11.33 -2.79 -0.56
N ALA A 127 -11.21 -3.65 0.46
CA ALA A 127 -11.92 -3.49 1.71
C ALA A 127 -11.55 -2.15 2.38
N GLU A 128 -12.26 -1.78 3.42
CA GLU A 128 -11.98 -0.57 4.21
C GLU A 128 -10.48 -0.45 4.54
N GLY A 129 -9.90 0.71 4.22
CA GLY A 129 -8.47 0.98 4.39
C GLY A 129 -7.89 1.91 3.33
N THR A 130 -6.56 1.94 3.26
CA THR A 130 -5.84 2.78 2.32
C THR A 130 -5.02 1.94 1.35
N THR A 131 -5.30 2.11 0.06
CA THR A 131 -4.49 1.53 -1.01
C THR A 131 -3.59 2.61 -1.59
N ILE A 132 -2.30 2.30 -1.70
CA ILE A 132 -1.28 3.16 -2.29
C ILE A 132 -0.67 2.42 -3.48
N LEU A 133 -0.72 3.04 -4.65
CA LEU A 133 0.00 2.60 -5.84
C LEU A 133 1.45 3.09 -5.72
N ILE A 134 2.40 2.20 -5.93
CA ILE A 134 3.82 2.47 -5.71
C ILE A 134 4.61 2.04 -6.94
N ASN A 135 5.40 2.94 -7.44
CA ASN A 135 6.46 2.66 -8.40
C ASN A 135 7.78 3.30 -7.93
N GLU A 136 8.83 3.26 -8.75
CA GLU A 136 10.14 3.82 -8.42
C GLU A 136 10.15 5.35 -8.18
N ARG A 137 9.08 6.06 -8.52
CA ARG A 137 9.03 7.54 -8.48
C ARG A 137 7.92 8.11 -7.63
N THR A 138 6.78 7.41 -7.54
CA THR A 138 5.56 7.99 -6.96
C THR A 138 4.84 7.03 -6.04
N ARG A 139 4.10 7.60 -5.09
CA ARG A 139 3.10 6.93 -4.25
C ARG A 139 1.78 7.65 -4.44
N VAL A 140 0.81 6.96 -5.02
CA VAL A 140 -0.50 7.54 -5.36
C VAL A 140 -1.60 6.82 -4.61
N ALA A 141 -2.35 7.55 -3.80
CA ALA A 141 -3.60 7.10 -3.20
C ALA A 141 -4.79 7.63 -3.99
N LEU A 142 -5.87 6.86 -4.03
CA LEU A 142 -7.11 7.23 -4.69
C LEU A 142 -8.18 7.52 -3.64
N LEU A 143 -8.91 8.62 -3.80
CA LEU A 143 -10.09 8.91 -2.96
C LEU A 143 -11.21 7.96 -3.31
N THR A 144 -11.51 7.83 -4.61
CA THR A 144 -12.50 6.90 -5.14
C THR A 144 -11.84 5.94 -6.14
N ASP A 145 -12.21 4.66 -6.06
CA ASP A 145 -11.70 3.61 -6.92
C ASP A 145 -12.84 2.66 -7.32
N ASN A 146 -12.78 2.14 -8.56
CA ASN A 146 -13.71 1.14 -9.09
C ASN A 146 -15.21 1.51 -9.01
N ILE A 147 -15.55 2.82 -9.06
CA ILE A 147 -16.93 3.31 -9.13
C ILE A 147 -17.23 3.93 -10.50
N SER A 148 -18.52 4.04 -10.83
CA SER A 148 -18.92 4.73 -12.05
C SER A 148 -18.47 6.19 -12.02
N PHE A 149 -17.98 6.72 -13.13
CA PHE A 149 -17.59 8.14 -13.24
C PHE A 149 -18.72 9.10 -12.85
N SER A 150 -19.96 8.74 -13.17
CA SER A 150 -21.16 9.53 -12.78
C SER A 150 -21.37 9.61 -11.27
N ASP A 151 -20.74 8.75 -10.49
CA ASP A 151 -20.89 8.71 -9.04
C ASP A 151 -19.70 9.32 -8.30
N VAL A 152 -18.59 9.61 -8.99
CA VAL A 152 -17.37 10.16 -8.40
C VAL A 152 -17.66 11.40 -7.56
N SER A 153 -18.31 12.42 -8.13
CA SER A 153 -18.59 13.69 -7.43
C SER A 153 -19.41 13.50 -6.16
N LYS A 154 -20.29 12.49 -6.11
CA LYS A 154 -21.12 12.18 -4.94
C LYS A 154 -20.32 11.67 -3.74
N HIS A 155 -19.16 11.08 -3.98
CA HIS A 155 -18.26 10.54 -2.95
C HIS A 155 -17.18 11.53 -2.54
N ILE A 156 -17.08 12.69 -3.21
CA ILE A 156 -16.11 13.73 -2.84
C ILE A 156 -16.78 14.66 -1.83
N THR A 157 -16.51 14.40 -0.55
CA THR A 157 -16.95 15.21 0.58
C THR A 157 -15.74 15.70 1.38
N SER A 158 -15.91 16.79 2.12
CA SER A 158 -14.81 17.34 2.93
C SER A 158 -14.31 16.32 3.98
N GLU A 159 -15.24 15.53 4.54
CA GLU A 159 -14.90 14.46 5.50
C GLU A 159 -14.06 13.37 4.85
N GLU A 160 -14.46 12.88 3.67
CA GLU A 160 -13.71 11.82 2.97
C GLU A 160 -12.33 12.29 2.51
N VAL A 161 -12.23 13.52 1.99
CA VAL A 161 -10.93 14.10 1.59
C VAL A 161 -10.03 14.26 2.82
N SER A 162 -10.54 14.83 3.92
CA SER A 162 -9.78 14.98 5.18
C SER A 162 -9.33 13.65 5.74
N ARG A 163 -10.22 12.65 5.76
CA ARG A 163 -9.92 11.29 6.22
C ARG A 163 -8.81 10.65 5.38
N LYS A 164 -8.92 10.71 4.04
CA LYS A 164 -7.91 10.13 3.15
C LYS A 164 -6.56 10.83 3.23
N ILE A 165 -6.53 12.16 3.43
CA ILE A 165 -5.27 12.89 3.69
C ILE A 165 -4.63 12.39 4.98
N ALA A 166 -5.40 12.24 6.07
CA ALA A 166 -4.89 11.75 7.35
C ALA A 166 -4.41 10.28 7.27
N ASP A 167 -5.15 9.43 6.56
CA ASP A 167 -4.77 8.03 6.35
C ASP A 167 -3.49 7.93 5.53
N LEU A 168 -3.36 8.73 4.47
CA LEU A 168 -2.14 8.76 3.64
C LEU A 168 -0.94 9.27 4.46
N ASP A 169 -1.11 10.34 5.24
CA ASP A 169 -0.08 10.86 6.14
C ASP A 169 0.39 9.80 7.14
N ARG A 170 -0.57 9.10 7.77
CA ARG A 170 -0.28 8.00 8.71
C ARG A 170 0.52 6.90 8.03
N CYS A 171 0.10 6.44 6.84
CA CYS A 171 0.84 5.42 6.08
C CYS A 171 2.24 5.91 5.72
N LEU A 172 2.40 7.14 5.22
CA LEU A 172 3.70 7.68 4.86
C LEU A 172 4.65 7.77 6.06
N LYS A 173 4.15 8.12 7.24
CA LYS A 173 4.93 8.17 8.48
C LYS A 173 5.27 6.79 9.03
N ARG A 174 4.28 5.92 9.19
CA ARG A 174 4.41 4.63 9.86
C ARG A 174 4.98 3.55 8.94
N ASP A 175 4.46 3.45 7.72
CA ASP A 175 4.81 2.38 6.78
C ASP A 175 6.08 2.70 5.98
N PHE A 176 6.30 3.99 5.63
CA PHE A 176 7.47 4.44 4.85
C PHE A 176 8.52 5.20 5.67
N ALA A 177 8.35 5.30 6.99
CA ALA A 177 9.28 5.95 7.92
C ALA A 177 9.62 7.42 7.57
N LEU A 178 8.68 8.17 7.00
CA LEU A 178 8.86 9.58 6.65
C LEU A 178 8.46 10.47 7.84
N SER A 179 9.36 11.34 8.31
CA SER A 179 9.10 12.16 9.50
C SER A 179 8.19 13.38 9.25
N GLY A 180 8.09 13.85 8.02
CA GLY A 180 7.27 15.01 7.64
C GLY A 180 6.89 14.93 6.18
N PRO A 181 6.04 13.95 5.78
CA PRO A 181 5.72 13.72 4.39
C PRO A 181 4.92 14.90 3.82
N ARG A 182 5.21 15.24 2.56
CA ARG A 182 4.49 16.25 1.79
C ARG A 182 3.49 15.56 0.89
N ILE A 183 2.22 15.90 1.05
CA ILE A 183 1.13 15.30 0.29
C ILE A 183 0.61 16.32 -0.72
N ALA A 184 0.59 15.95 -1.99
CA ALA A 184 -0.11 16.68 -3.02
C ALA A 184 -1.55 16.19 -3.11
N VAL A 185 -2.52 17.10 -3.02
CA VAL A 185 -3.93 16.81 -3.22
C VAL A 185 -4.32 17.36 -4.60
N LEU A 186 -4.82 16.50 -5.48
CA LEU A 186 -5.24 16.91 -6.80
C LEU A 186 -6.64 17.56 -6.74
N ALA A 187 -6.89 18.48 -7.67
CA ALA A 187 -8.22 19.04 -7.91
C ALA A 187 -9.12 17.97 -8.58
N LEU A 188 -10.42 18.05 -8.39
CA LEU A 188 -11.36 17.24 -9.15
C LEU A 188 -11.42 17.70 -10.61
N ASN A 189 -11.47 19.04 -10.79
CA ASN A 189 -11.63 19.68 -12.08
C ASN A 189 -10.31 20.29 -12.58
N PRO A 190 -10.12 20.42 -13.91
CA PRO A 190 -8.94 21.09 -14.47
C PRO A 190 -8.92 22.59 -14.19
N GLU A 191 -10.11 23.22 -14.10
CA GLU A 191 -10.29 24.60 -13.66
C GLU A 191 -10.99 24.58 -12.30
N PRO A 192 -10.53 25.36 -11.31
CA PRO A 192 -11.12 25.39 -9.98
C PRO A 192 -12.62 25.72 -10.01
N GLY A 193 -13.44 24.89 -9.40
CA GLY A 193 -14.88 25.01 -9.30
C GLY A 193 -15.38 25.01 -7.85
N GLU A 194 -16.65 24.71 -7.68
CA GLU A 194 -17.29 24.67 -6.36
C GLU A 194 -16.72 23.54 -5.48
N GLU A 195 -16.37 22.41 -6.07
CA GLU A 195 -15.79 21.27 -5.35
C GLU A 195 -14.42 21.64 -4.76
N GLU A 196 -13.58 22.36 -5.51
CA GLU A 196 -12.29 22.81 -5.02
C GLU A 196 -12.42 23.82 -3.89
N GLU A 197 -13.32 24.82 -4.05
CA GLU A 197 -13.47 25.91 -3.08
C GLU A 197 -14.18 25.46 -1.80
N ASN A 198 -15.23 24.63 -1.92
CA ASN A 198 -16.12 24.34 -0.80
C ASN A 198 -15.84 22.97 -0.14
N ILE A 199 -15.06 22.08 -0.79
CA ILE A 199 -14.80 20.73 -0.30
C ILE A 199 -13.30 20.49 -0.13
N ILE A 200 -12.49 20.60 -1.21
CA ILE A 200 -11.10 20.14 -1.19
C ILE A 200 -10.20 21.12 -0.41
N LYS A 201 -10.31 22.43 -0.65
CA LYS A 201 -9.53 23.43 0.10
C LYS A 201 -9.79 23.39 1.61
N PRO A 202 -11.05 23.39 2.09
CA PRO A 202 -11.32 23.26 3.52
C PRO A 202 -10.74 21.98 4.13
N ALA A 203 -10.75 20.85 3.41
CA ALA A 203 -10.14 19.61 3.87
C ALA A 203 -8.60 19.72 4.00
N ILE A 204 -7.95 20.40 3.05
CA ILE A 204 -6.51 20.68 3.12
C ILE A 204 -6.17 21.62 4.28
N GLU A 205 -6.97 22.66 4.51
CA GLU A 205 -6.81 23.59 5.64
C GLU A 205 -6.95 22.85 6.98
N GLN A 206 -7.97 22.00 7.11
CA GLN A 206 -8.15 21.15 8.29
C GLN A 206 -6.97 20.19 8.52
N ALA A 207 -6.38 19.65 7.46
CA ALA A 207 -5.16 18.84 7.56
C ALA A 207 -3.99 19.66 8.11
N GLY A 208 -3.84 20.92 7.67
CA GLY A 208 -2.85 21.86 8.19
C GLY A 208 -3.00 22.13 9.68
N ASP A 209 -4.22 22.32 10.17
CA ASP A 209 -4.53 22.49 11.60
C ASP A 209 -4.10 21.24 12.42
N ASN A 210 -4.14 20.08 11.82
CA ASN A 210 -3.67 18.82 12.40
C ASN A 210 -2.17 18.54 12.15
N HIS A 211 -1.39 19.53 11.70
CA HIS A 211 0.04 19.42 11.41
C HIS A 211 0.40 18.41 10.30
N ILE A 212 -0.49 18.23 9.33
CA ILE A 212 -0.25 17.45 8.12
C ILE A 212 0.14 18.39 6.98
N PHE A 213 1.24 18.10 6.29
CA PHE A 213 1.72 18.90 5.16
C PHE A 213 1.02 18.50 3.87
N ALA A 214 -0.26 18.85 3.74
CA ALA A 214 -1.04 18.69 2.52
C ALA A 214 -1.08 19.99 1.75
N MET A 215 -0.91 19.94 0.44
CA MET A 215 -0.87 21.08 -0.47
C MET A 215 -1.73 20.81 -1.69
N GLY A 216 -2.35 21.86 -2.22
CA GLY A 216 -3.26 21.81 -3.36
C GLY A 216 -4.47 22.75 -3.19
N PRO A 217 -5.60 22.49 -3.87
CA PRO A 217 -5.75 21.47 -4.92
C PRO A 217 -4.96 21.82 -6.19
N PHE A 218 -4.32 20.82 -6.79
CA PHE A 218 -3.55 20.98 -8.03
C PHE A 218 -4.31 20.40 -9.21
N ALA A 219 -4.42 21.15 -10.31
CA ALA A 219 -4.91 20.61 -11.58
C ALA A 219 -3.97 19.49 -12.06
N ALA A 220 -4.53 18.31 -12.33
CA ALA A 220 -3.76 17.09 -12.57
C ALA A 220 -2.84 17.21 -13.81
N ASP A 221 -3.33 17.82 -14.89
CA ASP A 221 -2.57 18.03 -16.13
C ASP A 221 -1.32 18.88 -15.90
N THR A 222 -1.46 20.02 -15.22
CA THR A 222 -0.35 20.89 -14.86
C THR A 222 0.59 20.23 -13.86
N PHE A 223 0.05 19.53 -12.86
CA PHE A 223 0.83 18.87 -11.82
C PHE A 223 1.77 17.79 -12.39
N PHE A 224 1.23 16.90 -13.22
CA PHE A 224 2.03 15.85 -13.85
C PHE A 224 2.87 16.41 -15.02
N GLY A 225 2.33 17.34 -15.82
CA GLY A 225 3.01 17.93 -16.95
C GLY A 225 4.25 18.75 -16.57
N SER A 226 4.24 19.42 -15.43
CA SER A 226 5.38 20.16 -14.90
C SER A 226 6.35 19.31 -14.07
N GLN A 227 6.10 18.02 -13.89
CA GLN A 227 6.83 17.12 -13.02
C GLN A 227 6.82 17.52 -11.53
N ALA A 228 5.81 18.28 -11.09
CA ALA A 228 5.69 18.72 -9.70
C ALA A 228 5.61 17.53 -8.72
N TYR A 229 5.17 16.37 -9.17
CA TYR A 229 5.10 15.14 -8.38
C TYR A 229 6.45 14.74 -7.75
N LEU A 230 7.59 15.15 -8.33
CA LEU A 230 8.93 14.89 -7.79
C LEU A 230 9.21 15.59 -6.44
N HIS A 231 8.38 16.56 -6.07
CA HIS A 231 8.52 17.33 -4.83
C HIS A 231 7.64 16.83 -3.70
N TYR A 232 6.86 15.77 -3.93
CA TYR A 232 5.90 15.22 -2.97
C TYR A 232 6.19 13.76 -2.66
N ASP A 233 5.89 13.38 -1.43
CA ASP A 233 6.11 12.03 -0.92
C ASP A 233 4.89 11.12 -1.15
N GLY A 234 3.70 11.74 -1.27
CA GLY A 234 2.45 11.08 -1.60
C GLY A 234 1.54 12.00 -2.42
N ILE A 235 0.69 11.42 -3.24
CA ILE A 235 -0.28 12.10 -4.10
C ILE A 235 -1.66 11.53 -3.77
N LEU A 236 -2.63 12.39 -3.48
CA LEU A 236 -4.04 12.01 -3.37
C LEU A 236 -4.77 12.44 -4.63
N ALA A 237 -5.19 11.48 -5.44
CA ALA A 237 -6.03 11.69 -6.60
C ALA A 237 -7.52 11.48 -6.25
N MET A 238 -8.41 12.25 -6.86
CA MET A 238 -9.83 12.22 -6.55
C MET A 238 -10.53 10.99 -7.12
N TYR A 239 -10.06 10.47 -8.24
CA TYR A 239 -10.65 9.29 -8.89
C TYR A 239 -9.61 8.45 -9.63
N HIS A 240 -10.03 7.24 -10.01
CA HIS A 240 -9.18 6.20 -10.57
C HIS A 240 -8.29 6.71 -11.72
N ASP A 241 -8.87 7.15 -12.83
CA ASP A 241 -8.09 7.50 -14.03
C ASP A 241 -7.16 8.68 -13.82
N GLN A 242 -7.53 9.62 -12.93
CA GLN A 242 -6.71 10.78 -12.60
C GLN A 242 -5.38 10.38 -11.94
N GLY A 243 -5.39 9.34 -11.10
CA GLY A 243 -4.20 8.85 -10.42
C GLY A 243 -3.52 7.70 -11.16
N TYR A 244 -4.30 6.72 -11.61
CA TYR A 244 -3.79 5.47 -12.18
C TYR A 244 -3.12 5.65 -13.54
N ILE A 245 -3.70 6.44 -14.46
CA ILE A 245 -3.14 6.65 -15.80
C ILE A 245 -1.75 7.31 -15.73
N PRO A 246 -1.56 8.48 -15.06
CA PRO A 246 -0.22 9.05 -14.95
C PRO A 246 0.74 8.14 -14.18
N PHE A 247 0.27 7.44 -13.15
CA PHE A 247 1.08 6.47 -12.44
C PHE A 247 1.64 5.39 -13.40
N GLN A 248 0.79 4.78 -14.23
CA GLN A 248 1.23 3.77 -15.20
C GLN A 248 2.19 4.34 -16.26
N VAL A 249 1.95 5.56 -16.74
CA VAL A 249 2.83 6.23 -17.70
C VAL A 249 4.22 6.53 -17.11
N LEU A 250 4.28 6.80 -15.81
CA LEU A 250 5.53 7.09 -15.09
C LEU A 250 6.26 5.83 -14.62
N THR A 251 5.61 4.66 -14.67
CA THR A 251 6.20 3.39 -14.28
C THR A 251 7.18 2.90 -15.34
N ASN A 252 8.42 2.56 -14.93
CA ASN A 252 9.43 2.00 -15.82
C ASN A 252 9.83 0.57 -15.42
N GLU A 253 10.02 0.30 -14.13
CA GLU A 253 10.60 -0.94 -13.63
C GLU A 253 9.57 -1.84 -12.98
N TYR A 254 8.78 -1.28 -12.05
CA TYR A 254 7.78 -2.05 -11.29
C TYR A 254 6.57 -1.20 -10.91
N ALA A 255 5.44 -1.86 -10.75
CA ALA A 255 4.21 -1.27 -10.24
C ALA A 255 3.55 -2.23 -9.26
N ILE A 256 3.31 -1.74 -8.05
CA ILE A 256 2.62 -2.50 -7.01
C ILE A 256 1.51 -1.69 -6.37
N ALA A 257 0.49 -2.37 -5.87
CA ALA A 257 -0.47 -1.81 -4.94
C ALA A 257 -0.17 -2.33 -3.54
N LEU A 258 -0.12 -1.45 -2.57
CA LEU A 258 0.00 -1.75 -1.14
C LEU A 258 -1.30 -1.36 -0.45
N HIS A 259 -1.95 -2.30 0.20
CA HIS A 259 -3.17 -2.07 0.96
C HIS A 259 -2.90 -2.24 2.45
N SER A 260 -3.18 -1.20 3.22
CA SER A 260 -3.20 -1.20 4.68
C SER A 260 -4.64 -1.09 5.14
N ALA A 261 -5.16 -2.12 5.81
CA ALA A 261 -6.53 -2.12 6.29
C ALA A 261 -6.73 -1.11 7.44
N GLU A 262 -7.99 -0.78 7.76
CA GLU A 262 -8.32 0.17 8.83
C GLU A 262 -7.82 -0.27 10.22
N ASP A 263 -7.69 -1.58 10.45
CA ASP A 263 -7.12 -2.11 11.69
C ASP A 263 -5.66 -1.67 11.92
N GLY A 264 -5.01 -1.15 10.88
CA GLY A 264 -3.60 -0.74 10.90
C GLY A 264 -2.61 -1.89 11.05
N GLU A 265 -3.07 -3.14 11.07
CA GLU A 265 -2.25 -4.35 11.19
C GLU A 265 -2.20 -5.14 9.88
N THR A 266 -3.37 -5.37 9.26
CA THR A 266 -3.48 -6.15 8.03
C THR A 266 -2.80 -5.43 6.86
N LEU A 267 -1.84 -6.13 6.24
CA LEU A 267 -1.03 -5.63 5.14
C LEU A 267 -1.07 -6.59 3.96
N THR A 268 -1.44 -6.07 2.80
CA THR A 268 -1.45 -6.83 1.55
C THR A 268 -0.76 -6.06 0.44
N ALA A 269 0.08 -6.72 -0.35
CA ALA A 269 0.66 -6.14 -1.55
C ALA A 269 0.40 -7.02 -2.78
N ALA A 270 0.26 -6.40 -3.92
CA ALA A 270 0.08 -7.07 -5.19
C ALA A 270 0.85 -6.33 -6.30
N PRO A 271 1.52 -7.05 -7.21
CA PRO A 271 1.91 -6.48 -8.48
C PRO A 271 0.67 -6.05 -9.28
N LEU A 272 0.78 -5.02 -10.09
CA LEU A 272 -0.34 -4.50 -10.88
C LEU A 272 -0.52 -5.22 -12.23
N GLU A 273 0.36 -6.17 -12.53
CA GLU A 273 0.24 -7.03 -13.71
C GLU A 273 -0.93 -8.01 -13.54
N ASP A 274 -1.63 -8.22 -14.63
CA ASP A 274 -2.67 -9.25 -14.73
C ASP A 274 -2.07 -10.67 -14.84
N ALA A 275 -2.91 -11.66 -15.10
CA ALA A 275 -2.48 -13.06 -15.26
C ALA A 275 -1.54 -13.31 -16.46
N GLN A 276 -1.35 -12.36 -17.34
CA GLN A 276 -0.47 -12.39 -18.53
C GLN A 276 -0.59 -13.69 -19.34
N LEU A 277 -1.82 -14.09 -19.64
CA LEU A 277 -2.14 -15.37 -20.29
C LEU A 277 -1.40 -15.57 -21.62
N ALA A 278 -1.11 -14.50 -22.35
CA ALA A 278 -0.44 -14.56 -23.64
C ALA A 278 1.01 -15.10 -23.59
N ILE A 279 1.67 -14.94 -22.44
CA ILE A 279 3.06 -15.39 -22.22
C ILE A 279 3.16 -16.56 -21.23
N ALA A 280 2.04 -17.07 -20.74
CA ALA A 280 2.03 -18.18 -19.78
C ALA A 280 2.78 -19.41 -20.34
N GLY A 281 3.70 -19.95 -19.54
CA GLY A 281 4.51 -21.11 -19.90
C GLY A 281 5.66 -20.85 -20.87
N LYS A 282 5.91 -19.58 -21.25
CA LYS A 282 7.03 -19.23 -22.14
C LYS A 282 8.32 -18.87 -21.40
N GLY A 283 8.27 -18.72 -20.08
CA GLY A 283 9.44 -18.30 -19.29
C GLY A 283 9.76 -16.80 -19.44
N GLU A 284 8.84 -16.00 -19.95
CA GLU A 284 9.04 -14.57 -20.24
C GLU A 284 8.52 -13.63 -19.13
N ALA A 285 7.85 -14.16 -18.11
CA ALA A 285 7.28 -13.35 -17.05
C ALA A 285 8.37 -12.56 -16.27
N ASN A 286 8.11 -11.25 -16.07
CA ASN A 286 8.94 -10.38 -15.27
C ASN A 286 8.60 -10.55 -13.78
N ILE A 287 9.60 -10.75 -12.94
CA ILE A 287 9.44 -10.94 -11.50
C ILE A 287 9.59 -9.64 -10.69
N THR A 288 9.97 -8.54 -11.33
CA THR A 288 10.40 -7.31 -10.64
C THR A 288 9.32 -6.76 -9.73
N SER A 289 8.08 -6.61 -10.20
CA SER A 289 7.00 -6.09 -9.37
C SER A 289 6.67 -7.02 -8.20
N PHE A 290 6.69 -8.33 -8.41
CA PHE A 290 6.46 -9.31 -7.34
C PHE A 290 7.55 -9.28 -6.27
N CYS A 291 8.83 -9.22 -6.66
CA CYS A 291 9.94 -9.07 -5.73
C CYS A 291 9.83 -7.75 -4.96
N ASN A 292 9.49 -6.64 -5.64
CA ASN A 292 9.28 -5.36 -4.98
C ASN A 292 8.09 -5.36 -4.02
N ALA A 293 7.03 -6.12 -4.29
CA ALA A 293 5.95 -6.32 -3.34
C ALA A 293 6.44 -6.99 -2.05
N ILE A 294 7.29 -8.03 -2.16
CA ILE A 294 7.91 -8.71 -1.00
C ILE A 294 8.84 -7.76 -0.24
N TYR A 295 9.71 -7.01 -0.93
CA TYR A 295 10.58 -6.02 -0.29
C TYR A 295 9.77 -4.96 0.45
N THR A 296 8.75 -4.41 -0.21
CA THR A 296 7.91 -3.36 0.36
C THR A 296 7.19 -3.83 1.62
N VAL A 297 6.53 -5.00 1.61
CA VAL A 297 5.85 -5.48 2.83
C VAL A 297 6.83 -5.78 3.96
N THR A 298 8.03 -6.29 3.63
CA THR A 298 9.07 -6.55 4.63
C THR A 298 9.57 -5.26 5.28
N ASP A 299 9.81 -4.23 4.48
CA ASP A 299 10.25 -2.92 4.98
C ASP A 299 9.14 -2.23 5.78
N VAL A 300 7.90 -2.29 5.31
CA VAL A 300 6.73 -1.75 6.02
C VAL A 300 6.58 -2.40 7.39
N LEU A 301 6.65 -3.71 7.51
CA LEU A 301 6.54 -4.41 8.79
C LEU A 301 7.64 -3.96 9.78
N ARG A 302 8.89 -3.85 9.30
CA ARG A 302 10.02 -3.35 10.10
C ARG A 302 9.85 -1.88 10.52
N ASN A 303 9.32 -1.05 9.62
CA ASN A 303 9.08 0.35 9.89
C ASN A 303 7.95 0.53 10.92
N ARG A 304 6.87 -0.27 10.80
CA ARG A 304 5.77 -0.29 11.78
C ARG A 304 6.27 -0.62 13.17
N GLU A 305 7.05 -1.69 13.32
CA GLU A 305 7.63 -2.08 14.62
C GLU A 305 8.44 -0.94 15.23
N ARG A 306 9.34 -0.32 14.45
CA ARG A 306 10.17 0.82 14.91
C ARG A 306 9.33 2.05 15.26
N TYR A 307 8.34 2.36 14.44
CA TYR A 307 7.44 3.48 14.66
C TYR A 307 6.62 3.29 15.94
N ASP A 308 6.02 2.11 16.10
CA ASP A 308 5.17 1.80 17.25
C ASP A 308 6.00 1.75 18.54
N GLU A 309 7.21 1.17 18.52
CA GLU A 309 8.15 1.19 19.65
C GLU A 309 8.50 2.63 20.08
N ALA A 310 8.81 3.50 19.11
CA ALA A 310 9.15 4.89 19.37
C ALA A 310 7.98 5.70 19.95
N HIS A 311 6.74 5.31 19.66
CA HIS A 311 5.53 6.01 20.09
C HIS A 311 4.83 5.40 21.30
N GLN A 312 5.32 4.27 21.85
CA GLN A 312 4.74 3.63 23.06
C GLN A 312 4.74 4.54 24.30
N ASN A 313 5.82 5.32 24.46
CA ASN A 313 5.98 6.22 25.60
C ASN A 313 6.39 7.62 25.12
N PRO A 314 5.49 8.39 24.50
CA PRO A 314 5.81 9.72 24.04
C PRO A 314 6.18 10.60 25.22
N LEU A 315 7.26 11.36 25.10
CA LEU A 315 7.61 12.37 26.09
C LEU A 315 6.40 13.30 26.29
N PRO A 316 6.06 13.65 27.55
CA PRO A 316 4.98 14.60 27.78
C PRO A 316 5.29 15.89 27.02
N LYS A 317 4.32 16.40 26.25
CA LYS A 317 4.45 17.70 25.63
C LYS A 317 4.72 18.71 26.76
N LEU A 318 5.95 19.21 26.82
CA LEU A 318 6.27 20.36 27.65
C LEU A 318 5.51 21.54 27.01
N PHE A 319 4.27 21.74 27.46
CA PHE A 319 3.63 23.03 27.30
C PHE A 319 4.48 24.02 28.05
N HIS A 320 5.31 24.79 27.34
CA HIS A 320 5.65 26.08 27.86
C HIS A 320 4.32 26.84 27.88
N ASP A 321 3.67 26.86 29.04
CA ASP A 321 2.71 27.90 29.32
C ASP A 321 3.39 29.18 28.84
N LYS A 322 2.77 29.88 27.87
CA LYS A 322 3.17 31.23 27.54
C LYS A 322 3.20 31.91 28.90
N ARG A 323 4.38 32.11 29.46
CA ARG A 323 4.54 33.03 30.59
C ARG A 323 3.86 34.27 30.08
N GLU A 324 2.74 34.62 30.68
CA GLU A 324 2.17 35.97 30.52
C GLU A 324 3.34 36.88 30.73
N ASP A 325 3.82 37.50 29.68
CA ASP A 325 4.91 38.46 29.70
C ASP A 325 4.30 39.66 30.38
N ASN A 326 4.26 39.59 31.71
CA ASN A 326 3.90 40.66 32.60
C ASN A 326 5.03 41.69 32.50
N ARG A 327 5.24 42.24 31.29
CA ARG A 327 5.94 43.48 31.09
C ARG A 327 5.09 44.54 31.76
N ARG A 328 5.35 44.72 33.06
CA ARG A 328 4.93 45.92 33.76
C ARG A 328 5.28 47.09 32.85
N ASN A 329 4.24 47.70 32.29
CA ASN A 329 4.38 48.85 31.43
C ASN A 329 4.95 49.98 32.31
N PRO A 330 6.24 50.41 32.15
CA PRO A 330 6.87 51.40 33.00
C PRO A 330 6.16 52.76 32.95
N HIS A 331 5.32 52.97 31.94
CA HIS A 331 4.55 54.22 31.77
C HIS A 331 3.24 54.24 32.56
N ALA A 332 2.73 53.12 33.03
CA ALA A 332 1.52 53.10 33.91
C ALA A 332 1.81 53.49 35.37
N GLU A 333 3.04 53.30 35.87
CA GLU A 333 3.43 53.73 37.20
C GLU A 333 3.77 55.23 37.32
N ALA A 334 4.10 55.88 36.19
CA ALA A 334 4.38 57.33 36.16
C ALA A 334 3.10 58.19 36.21
N GLN A 335 1.97 57.68 35.71
CA GLN A 335 0.71 58.44 35.73
C GLN A 335 -0.03 58.37 37.06
N ASN A 336 0.17 57.29 37.84
CA ASN A 336 -0.44 57.15 39.19
C ASN A 336 0.29 57.92 40.30
N LYS A 337 1.50 58.43 40.06
CA LYS A 337 2.19 59.28 41.05
C LYS A 337 1.84 60.75 40.93
N THR A 338 1.35 61.23 39.79
CA THR A 338 0.96 62.62 39.55
C THR A 338 -0.44 62.96 39.99
N GLU A 339 -1.30 61.92 40.24
CA GLU A 339 -2.68 62.16 40.78
C GLU A 339 -2.80 62.07 42.28
N LYS A 340 -1.74 61.75 43.03
CA LYS A 340 -1.72 61.72 44.48
C LYS A 340 -1.07 62.93 45.15
N GLU A 341 -0.59 63.89 44.38
CA GLU A 341 0.01 65.15 44.84
C GLU A 341 -0.80 66.41 44.40
N LYS A 342 -2.10 66.28 44.19
CA LYS A 342 -2.97 67.45 44.05
C LYS A 342 -4.11 67.40 45.09
#